data_ddf0a475e93793debd3d6e554c5ca4fc
#
_entry.id   ddf0a475e93793debd3d6e554c5ca4fc
#
_cell.length_a   1.000
_cell.length_b   1.000
_cell.length_c   1.000
_cell.angle_alpha   90.00
_cell.angle_beta   90.00
_cell.angle_gamma   90.00
#
_symmetry.space_group_name_H-M   'P 1'
#
loop_
_entity.id
_entity.type
_entity.pdbx_description
1 polymer ?
#
loop_
_entity_poly.entity_id
_entity_poly.type
_entity_poly.pdbx_seq_one_letter_code
_entity_poly.pdbx_strand_id
1 'polypeptide(L)'
;GPRLSFEDPEDALVGLMSLVPAAVRATGLPVIAAGGIASAEQVNALLAMGAAGVSVGTALLTTAESSACDAHRYYAEFGTACDTVLTRIYNGRLSRVLRNALVEALDDWELMTAGYPAQKALMGPLDRCASEVGRNDLVMLPLGQSAGRSAYRRTADCVHALFPRRAD
;
A
#
# COMPACT_ATOMS: atom_id res chain seq x y z
N GLY A 1 -2.42 2.33 0.67
CA GLY A 1 -3.88 2.49 0.71
C GLY A 1 -4.36 3.57 -0.26
N PRO A 2 -5.66 3.62 -0.59
CA PRO A 2 -6.19 4.64 -1.48
C PRO A 2 -6.05 6.03 -0.86
N ARG A 3 -5.75 7.03 -1.70
CA ARG A 3 -5.65 8.41 -1.25
C ARG A 3 -7.03 9.00 -0.99
N LEU A 4 -7.12 9.83 0.03
CA LEU A 4 -8.38 10.45 0.46
C LEU A 4 -8.53 11.90 -0.04
N SER A 5 -7.55 12.43 -0.77
CA SER A 5 -7.68 13.75 -1.40
C SER A 5 -8.78 13.71 -2.47
N PHE A 6 -9.60 14.74 -2.49
CA PHE A 6 -10.72 14.90 -3.44
C PHE A 6 -10.40 15.89 -4.57
N GLU A 7 -9.30 16.62 -4.44
CA GLU A 7 -8.73 17.48 -5.46
C GLU A 7 -7.53 16.76 -6.08
N ASP A 8 -6.76 17.29 -6.94
CA ASP A 8 -5.74 16.62 -7.74
C ASP A 8 -4.78 15.73 -6.90
N PRO A 9 -5.09 14.43 -6.72
CA PRO A 9 -4.31 13.56 -5.86
C PRO A 9 -2.90 13.29 -6.39
N GLU A 10 -2.62 13.57 -7.67
CA GLU A 10 -1.29 13.53 -8.26
C GLU A 10 -0.38 14.59 -7.66
N ASP A 11 -0.87 15.80 -7.44
CA ASP A 11 -0.11 16.89 -6.82
C ASP A 11 0.21 16.62 -5.34
N ALA A 12 -0.53 15.69 -4.73
CA ALA A 12 -0.31 15.26 -3.34
C ALA A 12 0.66 14.08 -3.20
N LEU A 13 1.48 13.76 -4.22
CA LEU A 13 2.49 12.70 -4.18
C LEU A 13 3.76 13.13 -3.42
N VAL A 14 3.59 13.52 -2.17
CA VAL A 14 4.68 13.95 -1.30
C VAL A 14 5.26 12.76 -0.55
N GLY A 15 6.59 12.59 -0.57
CA GLY A 15 7.28 11.53 0.18
C GLY A 15 7.15 11.73 1.70
N LEU A 16 7.15 10.63 2.47
CA LEU A 16 6.96 10.65 3.92
C LEU A 16 7.95 11.54 4.67
N MET A 17 9.20 11.63 4.22
CA MET A 17 10.23 12.48 4.82
C MET A 17 9.83 13.97 4.87
N SER A 18 9.08 14.43 3.88
CA SER A 18 8.57 15.81 3.84
C SER A 18 7.16 15.92 4.42
N LEU A 19 6.32 14.91 4.14
CA LEU A 19 4.90 14.94 4.51
C LEU A 19 4.69 14.85 6.03
N VAL A 20 5.40 13.95 6.72
CA VAL A 20 5.20 13.72 8.16
C VAL A 20 5.46 14.97 8.99
N PRO A 21 6.65 15.64 8.89
CA PRO A 21 6.88 16.85 9.67
C PRO A 21 5.97 18.03 9.28
N ALA A 22 5.53 18.09 8.02
CA ALA A 22 4.56 19.09 7.60
C ALA A 22 3.19 18.85 8.23
N ALA A 23 2.70 17.61 8.23
CA ALA A 23 1.43 17.23 8.83
C ALA A 23 1.42 17.44 10.35
N VAL A 24 2.50 17.06 11.05
CA VAL A 24 2.66 17.30 12.49
C VAL A 24 2.56 18.79 12.82
N ARG A 25 3.28 19.64 12.08
CA ARG A 25 3.23 21.11 12.30
C ARG A 25 1.86 21.72 11.97
N ALA A 26 1.22 21.22 10.90
CA ALA A 26 -0.03 21.83 10.43
C ALA A 26 -1.24 21.45 11.29
N THR A 27 -1.27 20.25 11.86
CA THR A 27 -2.48 19.75 12.54
C THR A 27 -2.40 19.84 14.06
N GLY A 28 -1.22 19.76 14.65
CA GLY A 28 -1.03 19.62 16.10
C GLY A 28 -1.63 18.32 16.68
N LEU A 29 -2.10 17.40 15.81
CA LEU A 29 -2.70 16.12 16.21
C LEU A 29 -1.66 14.99 16.14
N PRO A 30 -1.90 13.84 16.82
CA PRO A 30 -1.09 12.65 16.65
C PRO A 30 -1.13 12.17 15.20
N VAL A 31 0.02 12.13 14.53
CA VAL A 31 0.17 11.72 13.12
C VAL A 31 0.63 10.26 13.05
N ILE A 32 -0.13 9.41 12.36
CA ILE A 32 0.27 8.04 12.04
C ILE A 32 0.82 8.00 10.63
N ALA A 33 2.10 7.69 10.48
CA ALA A 33 2.76 7.59 9.18
C ALA A 33 2.46 6.24 8.51
N ALA A 34 2.14 6.26 7.21
CA ALA A 34 1.86 5.04 6.44
C ALA A 34 2.42 5.12 5.02
N GLY A 35 2.97 4.02 4.52
CA GLY A 35 3.45 3.85 3.14
C GLY A 35 4.94 3.57 3.03
N GLY A 36 5.30 2.44 2.44
CA GLY A 36 6.69 2.05 2.19
C GLY A 36 7.53 1.70 3.42
N ILE A 37 6.90 1.44 4.56
CA ILE A 37 7.57 1.15 5.84
C ILE A 37 7.77 -0.37 5.95
N ALA A 38 9.01 -0.82 6.11
CA ALA A 38 9.37 -2.24 6.18
C ALA A 38 10.61 -2.51 7.08
N SER A 39 11.17 -1.52 7.76
CA SER A 39 12.31 -1.71 8.64
C SER A 39 12.24 -0.84 9.91
N ALA A 40 12.97 -1.26 10.95
CA ALA A 40 13.07 -0.52 12.21
C ALA A 40 13.70 0.88 12.01
N GLU A 41 14.66 1.01 11.10
CA GLU A 41 15.29 2.29 10.78
C GLU A 41 14.25 3.28 10.23
N GLN A 42 13.36 2.82 9.34
CA GLN A 42 12.28 3.65 8.80
C GLN A 42 11.28 4.04 9.90
N VAL A 43 10.92 3.11 10.77
CA VAL A 43 10.06 3.39 11.94
C VAL A 43 10.69 4.45 12.83
N ASN A 44 11.96 4.25 13.22
CA ASN A 44 12.67 5.19 14.09
C ASN A 44 12.79 6.57 13.46
N ALA A 45 13.10 6.65 12.16
CA ALA A 45 13.18 7.92 11.44
C ALA A 45 11.83 8.67 11.45
N LEU A 46 10.72 7.98 11.21
CA LEU A 46 9.38 8.58 11.22
C LEU A 46 8.98 9.06 12.61
N LEU A 47 9.28 8.30 13.67
CA LEU A 47 9.07 8.71 15.04
C LEU A 47 9.94 9.94 15.40
N ALA A 48 11.20 9.96 14.98
CA ALA A 48 12.09 11.11 15.18
C ALA A 48 11.61 12.38 14.46
N MET A 49 10.87 12.24 13.35
CA MET A 49 10.23 13.34 12.63
C MET A 49 8.90 13.81 13.25
N GLY A 50 8.50 13.22 14.37
CA GLY A 50 7.31 13.62 15.14
C GLY A 50 6.07 12.78 14.85
N ALA A 51 6.17 11.68 14.09
CA ALA A 51 5.04 10.75 14.00
C ALA A 51 4.74 10.12 15.36
N ALA A 52 3.47 10.01 15.72
CA ALA A 52 3.01 9.32 16.93
C ALA A 52 3.02 7.80 16.78
N GLY A 53 3.08 7.30 15.56
CA GLY A 53 3.13 5.89 15.24
C GLY A 53 3.21 5.63 13.74
N VAL A 54 3.23 4.36 13.37
CA VAL A 54 3.28 3.91 11.96
C VAL A 54 2.18 2.89 11.67
N SER A 55 1.73 2.86 10.42
CA SER A 55 0.82 1.84 9.88
C SER A 55 1.52 1.08 8.77
N VAL A 56 1.58 -0.23 8.90
CA VAL A 56 2.32 -1.13 7.99
C VAL A 56 1.34 -2.09 7.31
N GLY A 57 1.42 -2.22 6.00
CA GLY A 57 0.58 -3.11 5.21
C GLY A 57 1.39 -4.18 4.48
N THR A 58 2.17 -3.78 3.47
CA THR A 58 2.89 -4.70 2.58
C THR A 58 3.79 -5.69 3.32
N ALA A 59 4.48 -5.27 4.38
CA ALA A 59 5.34 -6.15 5.17
C ALA A 59 4.57 -7.28 5.90
N LEU A 60 3.27 -7.12 6.12
CA LEU A 60 2.43 -8.14 6.74
C LEU A 60 1.80 -9.12 5.73
N LEU A 61 1.87 -8.86 4.44
CA LEU A 61 1.27 -9.72 3.41
C LEU A 61 1.91 -11.11 3.37
N THR A 62 3.19 -11.23 3.72
CA THR A 62 3.94 -12.50 3.70
C THR A 62 3.66 -13.39 4.92
N THR A 63 2.99 -12.88 5.95
CA THR A 63 2.74 -13.61 7.20
C THR A 63 1.66 -14.68 7.03
N ALA A 64 1.75 -15.75 7.81
CA ALA A 64 0.79 -16.86 7.75
C ALA A 64 -0.63 -16.42 8.14
N GLU A 65 -0.74 -15.40 8.97
CA GLU A 65 -2.01 -14.84 9.43
C GLU A 65 -2.69 -13.93 8.39
N SER A 66 -1.97 -13.54 7.32
CA SER A 66 -2.53 -12.74 6.24
C SER A 66 -3.46 -13.59 5.36
N SER A 67 -4.58 -13.02 4.93
CA SER A 67 -5.48 -13.61 3.93
C SER A 67 -5.07 -13.32 2.46
N ALA A 68 -3.86 -12.81 2.24
CA ALA A 68 -3.35 -12.53 0.90
C ALA A 68 -3.29 -13.81 0.05
N CYS A 69 -3.65 -13.73 -1.24
CA CYS A 69 -3.48 -14.84 -2.18
C CYS A 69 -1.99 -15.07 -2.49
N ASP A 70 -1.67 -16.22 -3.08
CA ASP A 70 -0.27 -16.61 -3.34
C ASP A 70 0.48 -15.61 -4.23
N ALA A 71 -0.17 -15.07 -5.26
CA ALA A 71 0.42 -14.03 -6.09
C ALA A 71 0.75 -12.77 -5.30
N HIS A 72 -0.15 -12.33 -4.41
CA HIS A 72 0.08 -11.15 -3.58
C HIS A 72 1.24 -11.35 -2.60
N ARG A 73 1.32 -12.55 -1.98
CA ARG A 73 2.46 -12.94 -1.11
C ARG A 73 3.77 -12.97 -1.90
N TYR A 74 3.76 -13.59 -3.09
CA TYR A 74 4.93 -13.68 -3.94
C TYR A 74 5.51 -12.30 -4.27
N TYR A 75 4.70 -11.37 -4.75
CA TYR A 75 5.18 -10.02 -5.06
C TYR A 75 5.49 -9.17 -3.82
N ALA A 76 4.88 -9.44 -2.68
CA ALA A 76 5.27 -8.81 -1.43
C ALA A 76 6.65 -9.26 -0.95
N GLU A 77 7.04 -10.52 -1.21
CA GLU A 77 8.32 -11.12 -0.80
C GLU A 77 9.42 -10.89 -1.83
N PHE A 78 9.14 -11.02 -3.12
CA PHE A 78 10.15 -11.02 -4.20
C PHE A 78 10.03 -9.86 -5.18
N GLY A 79 8.97 -9.10 -5.13
CA GLY A 79 8.75 -7.94 -5.99
C GLY A 79 9.61 -6.75 -5.62
N THR A 80 9.48 -5.71 -6.41
CA THR A 80 10.19 -4.44 -6.23
C THR A 80 9.21 -3.25 -6.28
N ALA A 81 9.66 -2.05 -5.95
CA ALA A 81 8.88 -0.85 -6.15
C ALA A 81 8.48 -0.63 -7.62
N CYS A 82 9.30 -1.12 -8.57
CA CYS A 82 9.06 -1.00 -10.02
C CYS A 82 7.91 -1.88 -10.52
N ASP A 83 7.58 -2.95 -9.80
CA ASP A 83 6.42 -3.79 -10.11
C ASP A 83 5.10 -3.16 -9.69
N THR A 84 5.13 -1.97 -9.10
CA THR A 84 3.95 -1.26 -8.63
C THR A 84 3.63 -0.03 -9.47
N VAL A 85 2.35 0.28 -9.59
CA VAL A 85 1.85 1.45 -10.29
C VAL A 85 0.77 2.15 -9.46
N LEU A 86 0.63 3.44 -9.65
CA LEU A 86 -0.51 4.20 -9.13
C LEU A 86 -1.63 4.17 -10.17
N THR A 87 -2.84 3.81 -9.76
CA THR A 87 -3.99 3.77 -10.66
C THR A 87 -5.31 4.03 -9.94
N ARG A 88 -6.32 4.49 -10.67
CA ARG A 88 -7.71 4.64 -10.23
C ARG A 88 -8.64 3.52 -10.72
N ILE A 89 -8.15 2.67 -11.60
CA ILE A 89 -8.94 1.67 -12.35
C ILE A 89 -9.83 0.83 -11.45
N TYR A 90 -9.33 0.38 -10.30
CA TYR A 90 -10.08 -0.53 -9.42
C TYR A 90 -11.16 0.12 -8.57
N ASN A 91 -10.93 1.34 -8.09
CA ASN A 91 -11.81 1.91 -7.08
C ASN A 91 -12.14 3.41 -7.27
N GLY A 92 -11.60 4.05 -8.31
CA GLY A 92 -11.82 5.47 -8.58
C GLY A 92 -10.97 6.42 -7.71
N ARG A 93 -10.07 5.89 -6.87
CA ARG A 93 -9.10 6.66 -6.09
C ARG A 93 -7.69 6.23 -6.43
N LEU A 94 -6.77 7.17 -6.47
CA LEU A 94 -5.37 6.87 -6.73
C LEU A 94 -4.81 5.92 -5.64
N SER A 95 -4.48 4.72 -6.05
CA SER A 95 -4.00 3.63 -5.19
C SER A 95 -2.77 2.98 -5.79
N ARG A 96 -1.77 2.66 -4.97
CA ARG A 96 -0.63 1.88 -5.43
C ARG A 96 -0.94 0.40 -5.38
N VAL A 97 -0.82 -0.25 -6.52
CA VAL A 97 -1.13 -1.68 -6.71
C VAL A 97 0.00 -2.36 -7.50
N LEU A 98 0.00 -3.69 -7.52
CA LEU A 98 0.80 -4.46 -8.46
C LEU A 98 0.38 -4.11 -9.89
N ARG A 99 1.35 -3.85 -10.77
CA ARG A 99 1.12 -3.73 -12.21
C ARG A 99 0.74 -5.11 -12.75
N ASN A 100 -0.43 -5.25 -13.33
CA ASN A 100 -0.93 -6.50 -13.86
C ASN A 100 -1.65 -6.30 -15.20
N ALA A 101 -2.10 -7.38 -15.82
CA ALA A 101 -2.71 -7.34 -17.15
C ALA A 101 -3.94 -6.43 -17.23
N LEU A 102 -4.76 -6.36 -16.17
CA LEU A 102 -5.92 -5.47 -16.17
C LEU A 102 -5.50 -4.00 -16.15
N VAL A 103 -4.50 -3.64 -15.36
CA VAL A 103 -3.97 -2.27 -15.31
C VAL A 103 -3.41 -1.88 -16.67
N GLU A 104 -2.61 -2.74 -17.28
CA GLU A 104 -2.01 -2.50 -18.60
C GLU A 104 -3.07 -2.36 -19.70
N ALA A 105 -4.10 -3.20 -19.66
CA ALA A 105 -5.18 -3.16 -20.65
C ALA A 105 -6.07 -1.90 -20.54
N LEU A 106 -6.14 -1.28 -19.37
CA LEU A 106 -7.00 -0.12 -19.09
C LEU A 106 -6.23 1.18 -18.84
N ASP A 107 -4.93 1.20 -19.06
CA ASP A 107 -4.08 2.36 -18.79
C ASP A 107 -4.56 3.62 -19.55
N ASP A 108 -4.88 3.48 -20.83
CA ASP A 108 -5.42 4.55 -21.68
C ASP A 108 -6.79 5.07 -21.21
N TRP A 109 -7.50 4.29 -20.40
CA TRP A 109 -8.85 4.61 -19.91
C TRP A 109 -8.87 5.12 -18.48
N GLU A 110 -7.74 5.25 -17.83
CA GLU A 110 -7.65 5.62 -16.40
C GLU A 110 -8.36 6.95 -16.09
N LEU A 111 -8.24 7.93 -16.96
CA LEU A 111 -8.90 9.23 -16.80
C LEU A 111 -10.42 9.20 -16.98
N MET A 112 -10.95 8.10 -17.54
CA MET A 112 -12.39 7.90 -17.74
C MET A 112 -13.02 7.07 -16.63
N THR A 113 -12.27 6.71 -15.59
CA THR A 113 -12.79 5.96 -14.45
C THR A 113 -13.84 6.76 -13.68
N ALA A 114 -14.87 6.10 -13.22
CA ALA A 114 -15.84 6.72 -12.33
C ALA A 114 -15.18 7.06 -10.97
N GLY A 115 -15.66 8.10 -10.29
CA GLY A 115 -15.21 8.43 -8.95
C GLY A 115 -15.57 7.33 -7.93
N TYR A 116 -14.82 7.30 -6.81
CA TYR A 116 -15.18 6.45 -5.67
C TYR A 116 -16.54 6.90 -5.07
N PRO A 117 -17.47 6.01 -4.70
CA PRO A 117 -17.34 4.53 -4.71
C PRO A 117 -17.88 3.83 -5.97
N ALA A 118 -18.34 4.58 -6.99
CA ALA A 118 -18.97 4.02 -8.17
C ALA A 118 -18.04 3.07 -8.94
N GLN A 119 -16.78 3.49 -9.16
CA GLN A 119 -15.77 2.64 -9.82
C GLN A 119 -15.54 1.33 -9.06
N LYS A 120 -15.47 1.38 -7.73
CA LYS A 120 -15.35 0.17 -6.91
C LYS A 120 -16.53 -0.78 -7.07
N ALA A 121 -17.77 -0.24 -7.17
CA ALA A 121 -18.95 -1.04 -7.38
C ALA A 121 -18.95 -1.69 -8.78
N LEU A 122 -18.50 -0.95 -9.79
CA LEU A 122 -18.36 -1.44 -11.17
C LEU A 122 -17.35 -2.58 -11.29
N MET A 123 -16.18 -2.44 -10.66
CA MET A 123 -15.09 -3.41 -10.76
C MET A 123 -15.27 -4.62 -9.82
N GLY A 124 -16.09 -4.50 -8.78
CA GLY A 124 -16.27 -5.53 -7.76
C GLY A 124 -16.67 -6.91 -8.29
N PRO A 125 -17.62 -7.05 -9.22
CA PRO A 125 -17.95 -8.34 -9.83
C PRO A 125 -16.79 -8.98 -10.56
N LEU A 126 -16.01 -8.22 -11.34
CA LEU A 126 -14.82 -8.71 -12.03
C LEU A 126 -13.77 -9.20 -11.03
N ASP A 127 -13.47 -8.41 -10.01
CA ASP A 127 -12.47 -8.72 -8.98
C ASP A 127 -12.82 -10.03 -8.24
N ARG A 128 -14.11 -10.23 -7.88
CA ARG A 128 -14.57 -11.48 -7.27
C ARG A 128 -14.45 -12.67 -8.21
N CYS A 129 -14.98 -12.56 -9.43
CA CYS A 129 -14.94 -13.65 -10.40
C CYS A 129 -13.49 -14.04 -10.75
N ALA A 130 -12.63 -13.06 -10.97
CA ALA A 130 -11.22 -13.29 -11.23
C ALA A 130 -10.52 -14.01 -10.05
N SER A 131 -10.83 -13.61 -8.82
CA SER A 131 -10.30 -14.25 -7.61
C SER A 131 -10.76 -15.70 -7.49
N GLU A 132 -12.04 -16.00 -7.76
CA GLU A 132 -12.62 -17.35 -7.68
C GLU A 132 -11.98 -18.32 -8.68
N VAL A 133 -11.59 -17.82 -9.88
CA VAL A 133 -10.96 -18.64 -10.93
C VAL A 133 -9.43 -18.53 -10.94
N GLY A 134 -8.84 -17.86 -9.95
CA GLY A 134 -7.38 -17.75 -9.80
C GLY A 134 -6.70 -16.82 -10.81
N ARG A 135 -7.44 -15.92 -11.49
CA ARG A 135 -6.92 -14.93 -12.43
C ARG A 135 -6.37 -13.70 -11.66
N ASN A 136 -5.30 -13.91 -10.90
CA ASN A 136 -4.66 -12.87 -10.09
C ASN A 136 -4.11 -11.69 -10.91
N ASP A 137 -3.93 -11.88 -12.21
CA ASP A 137 -3.56 -10.85 -13.20
C ASP A 137 -4.71 -9.84 -13.48
N LEU A 138 -5.92 -10.11 -12.99
CA LEU A 138 -7.08 -9.23 -13.11
C LEU A 138 -7.58 -8.68 -11.76
N VAL A 139 -6.99 -9.11 -10.65
CA VAL A 139 -7.40 -8.75 -9.29
C VAL A 139 -6.63 -7.53 -8.77
N MET A 140 -7.30 -6.70 -7.98
CA MET A 140 -6.65 -5.60 -7.28
C MET A 140 -5.73 -6.13 -6.18
N LEU A 141 -4.42 -6.01 -6.37
CA LEU A 141 -3.39 -6.40 -5.40
C LEU A 141 -2.66 -5.16 -4.87
N PRO A 142 -3.14 -4.53 -3.77
CA PRO A 142 -2.48 -3.36 -3.19
C PRO A 142 -1.07 -3.69 -2.71
N LEU A 143 -0.06 -3.05 -3.28
CA LEU A 143 1.34 -3.32 -3.00
C LEU A 143 2.10 -2.01 -2.86
N GLY A 144 2.81 -1.83 -1.74
CA GLY A 144 3.59 -0.62 -1.48
C GLY A 144 5.00 -0.70 -2.05
N GLN A 145 5.70 0.43 -2.06
CA GLN A 145 7.09 0.55 -2.55
C GLN A 145 8.13 -0.20 -1.69
N SER A 146 7.69 -0.80 -0.58
CA SER A 146 8.51 -1.70 0.26
C SER A 146 8.40 -3.18 -0.15
N ALA A 147 7.78 -3.50 -1.28
CA ALA A 147 7.79 -4.86 -1.82
C ALA A 147 9.23 -5.39 -1.94
N GLY A 148 9.42 -6.68 -1.63
CA GLY A 148 10.72 -7.34 -1.61
C GLY A 148 11.62 -6.99 -0.42
N ARG A 149 11.15 -6.18 0.54
CA ARG A 149 11.93 -5.79 1.73
C ARG A 149 11.54 -6.52 3.01
N SER A 150 10.54 -7.38 2.97
CA SER A 150 10.01 -8.09 4.13
C SER A 150 9.64 -9.51 3.76
N ALA A 151 10.10 -10.48 4.54
CA ALA A 151 9.81 -11.89 4.37
C ALA A 151 9.52 -12.54 5.74
N TYR A 152 8.59 -11.96 6.48
CA TYR A 152 8.22 -12.47 7.80
C TYR A 152 7.19 -13.59 7.67
N ARG A 153 7.40 -14.70 8.39
CA ARG A 153 6.47 -15.85 8.41
C ARG A 153 5.33 -15.66 9.41
N ARG A 154 5.54 -14.88 10.47
CA ARG A 154 4.55 -14.60 11.51
C ARG A 154 4.42 -13.10 11.73
N THR A 155 3.20 -12.65 11.99
CA THR A 155 2.91 -11.24 12.31
C THR A 155 3.73 -10.76 13.52
N ALA A 156 3.88 -11.60 14.55
CA ALA A 156 4.69 -11.27 15.73
C ALA A 156 6.15 -10.97 15.36
N ASP A 157 6.74 -11.76 14.46
CA ASP A 157 8.14 -11.57 14.03
C ASP A 157 8.31 -10.25 13.27
N CYS A 158 7.34 -9.92 12.42
CA CYS A 158 7.29 -8.63 11.73
C CYS A 158 7.24 -7.46 12.73
N VAL A 159 6.34 -7.54 13.70
CA VAL A 159 6.20 -6.48 14.72
C VAL A 159 7.47 -6.35 15.56
N HIS A 160 8.08 -7.45 15.99
CA HIS A 160 9.33 -7.42 16.76
C HIS A 160 10.50 -6.85 15.95
N ALA A 161 10.57 -7.15 14.66
CA ALA A 161 11.59 -6.60 13.77
C ALA A 161 11.43 -5.10 13.53
N LEU A 162 10.19 -4.62 13.42
CA LEU A 162 9.89 -3.20 13.23
C LEU A 162 10.06 -2.38 14.53
N PHE A 163 9.81 -2.98 15.68
CA PHE A 163 9.89 -2.37 17.01
C PHE A 163 10.80 -3.22 17.92
N PRO A 164 12.11 -3.31 17.64
CA PRO A 164 13.03 -4.03 18.50
C PRO A 164 13.00 -3.40 19.91
N ARG A 165 12.89 -4.26 20.94
CA ARG A 165 13.05 -3.79 22.31
C ARG A 165 14.41 -3.11 22.43
N ARG A 166 14.45 -1.90 22.96
CA ARG A 166 15.74 -1.32 23.34
C ARG A 166 16.34 -2.24 24.39
N ALA A 167 17.56 -2.71 24.14
CA ALA A 167 18.35 -3.27 25.22
C ALA A 167 18.57 -2.14 26.23
N ASP A 168 18.12 -2.38 27.46
CA ASP A 168 18.35 -1.49 28.61
C ASP A 168 19.85 -1.38 28.89
#